data_175b96ce414f0ee3bde44b28d120b0c7
#
_entry.id   175b96ce414f0ee3bde44b28d120b0c7
#
_cell.length_a   1.000
_cell.length_b   1.000
_cell.length_c   1.000
_cell.angle_alpha   90.00
_cell.angle_beta   90.00
_cell.angle_gamma   90.00
#
_symmetry.space_group_name_H-M   'P 1'
#
loop_
_entity.id
_entity.type
_entity.pdbx_description
1 polymer ?
#
loop_
_entity_poly.entity_id
_entity_poly.type
_entity_poly.pdbx_seq_one_letter_code
_entity_poly.pdbx_strand_id
1 'polypeptide(L)'
;MEFRPCIDIHNGKVKQIVGGSLKDRGDFASENFVSEQDSRFYADMYRKSGIKGGHIILLNSVDSEYYEDTKEQAVMALEAYPQGLQVGGGITADNAMEFIDAGAAAVIVTSYVFKDGRINYANLNRLKDTVGSDRLVLDLSCRKKDGQYYIVTDRWQNFTDEAVTTELLDKLSSYCCEFLVHAVDVEGRVNGIEKELVAMLGSWGRIPVTYAGGVSSFDDLKCIRRSEERRVGKECLRLCR
;
A
#
# COMPACT_ATOMS: atom_id res chain seq x y z
N MET A 1 -5.53 -14.30 7.47
CA MET A 1 -5.29 -13.72 6.12
C MET A 1 -6.58 -13.12 5.61
N GLU A 2 -6.56 -11.87 5.20
CA GLU A 2 -7.68 -11.13 4.61
C GLU A 2 -7.32 -10.74 3.18
N PHE A 3 -8.31 -10.66 2.30
CA PHE A 3 -8.16 -10.14 0.95
C PHE A 3 -8.47 -8.64 0.94
N ARG A 4 -7.55 -7.84 0.40
CA ARG A 4 -7.68 -6.39 0.29
C ARG A 4 -7.52 -5.96 -1.17
N PRO A 5 -8.61 -5.62 -1.86
CA PRO A 5 -8.57 -5.21 -3.26
C PRO A 5 -8.00 -3.80 -3.43
N CYS A 6 -7.53 -3.49 -4.64
CA CYS A 6 -7.08 -2.17 -5.03
C CYS A 6 -8.05 -1.52 -6.01
N ILE A 7 -8.23 -0.21 -5.92
CA ILE A 7 -8.85 0.68 -6.90
C ILE A 7 -7.78 1.67 -7.35
N ASP A 8 -7.12 1.38 -8.46
CA ASP A 8 -6.15 2.28 -9.05
C ASP A 8 -6.86 3.32 -9.92
N ILE A 9 -6.57 4.59 -9.68
CA ILE A 9 -7.18 5.70 -10.41
C ILE A 9 -6.09 6.47 -11.16
N HIS A 10 -6.25 6.57 -12.47
CA HIS A 10 -5.33 7.29 -13.35
C HIS A 10 -6.11 8.06 -14.42
N ASN A 11 -5.81 9.37 -14.57
CA ASN A 11 -6.48 10.29 -15.47
C ASN A 11 -8.02 10.24 -15.31
N GLY A 12 -8.49 10.33 -14.05
CA GLY A 12 -9.90 10.35 -13.67
C GLY A 12 -10.67 9.05 -13.91
N LYS A 13 -10.00 7.93 -14.17
CA LYS A 13 -10.64 6.62 -14.42
C LYS A 13 -10.03 5.51 -13.59
N VAL A 14 -10.88 4.54 -13.22
CA VAL A 14 -10.40 3.29 -12.59
C VAL A 14 -9.73 2.45 -13.65
N LYS A 15 -8.47 2.04 -13.40
CA LYS A 15 -7.64 1.32 -14.35
C LYS A 15 -6.83 0.23 -13.67
N GLN A 16 -6.41 -0.75 -14.45
CA GLN A 16 -5.28 -1.60 -14.11
C GLN A 16 -4.13 -1.26 -15.04
N ILE A 17 -3.03 -0.80 -14.48
CA ILE A 17 -1.82 -0.45 -15.23
C ILE A 17 -0.74 -1.52 -15.08
N VAL A 18 0.17 -1.58 -16.04
CA VAL A 18 1.37 -2.42 -15.96
C VAL A 18 2.35 -1.76 -14.99
N GLY A 19 2.75 -2.47 -13.94
CA GLY A 19 3.74 -1.99 -12.98
C GLY A 19 5.03 -1.52 -13.65
N GLY A 20 5.54 -0.35 -13.23
CA GLY A 20 6.74 0.26 -13.80
C GLY A 20 6.55 0.96 -15.17
N SER A 21 5.35 0.95 -15.75
CA SER A 21 5.06 1.69 -17.00
C SER A 21 4.65 3.14 -16.79
N LEU A 22 4.31 3.51 -15.55
CA LEU A 22 3.86 4.86 -15.18
C LEU A 22 5.00 5.87 -15.35
N LYS A 23 4.76 6.92 -16.13
CA LYS A 23 5.72 8.00 -16.39
C LYS A 23 5.09 9.34 -16.05
N ASP A 24 5.83 10.19 -15.32
CA ASP A 24 5.37 11.53 -14.97
C ASP A 24 5.15 12.42 -16.18
N ARG A 25 6.06 12.33 -17.15
CA ARG A 25 5.98 13.14 -18.35
C ARG A 25 4.86 12.66 -19.27
N GLY A 26 3.80 13.46 -19.37
CA GLY A 26 2.63 13.19 -20.22
C GLY A 26 1.62 12.23 -19.60
N ASP A 27 1.69 11.97 -18.27
CA ASP A 27 0.75 11.11 -17.53
C ASP A 27 0.43 9.80 -18.27
N PHE A 28 1.48 9.15 -18.79
CA PHE A 28 1.37 7.93 -19.57
C PHE A 28 1.55 6.69 -18.70
N ALA A 29 0.66 5.71 -18.88
CA ALA A 29 0.81 4.36 -18.35
C ALA A 29 0.37 3.33 -19.41
N SER A 30 1.01 2.16 -19.44
CA SER A 30 0.50 1.03 -20.20
C SER A 30 -0.66 0.40 -19.45
N GLU A 31 -1.82 0.34 -20.07
CA GLU A 31 -3.08 -0.09 -19.45
C GLU A 31 -3.40 -1.53 -19.82
N ASN A 32 -3.67 -2.39 -18.81
CA ASN A 32 -4.23 -3.72 -19.01
C ASN A 32 -5.76 -3.68 -19.09
N PHE A 33 -6.36 -2.74 -18.36
CA PHE A 33 -7.81 -2.59 -18.28
C PHE A 33 -8.15 -1.14 -17.95
N VAL A 34 -9.18 -0.63 -18.60
CA VAL A 34 -9.82 0.66 -18.28
C VAL A 34 -11.30 0.38 -18.01
N SER A 35 -11.75 0.73 -16.82
CA SER A 35 -13.13 0.52 -16.40
C SER A 35 -14.09 1.49 -17.11
N GLU A 36 -15.27 0.99 -17.48
CA GLU A 36 -16.42 1.80 -17.87
C GLU A 36 -17.22 2.30 -16.66
N GLN A 37 -16.96 1.69 -15.47
CA GLN A 37 -17.59 2.07 -14.21
C GLN A 37 -16.68 3.04 -13.44
N ASP A 38 -17.30 3.90 -12.64
CA ASP A 38 -16.60 4.79 -11.73
C ASP A 38 -16.09 4.04 -10.46
N SER A 39 -15.37 4.74 -9.62
CA SER A 39 -14.83 4.19 -8.38
C SER A 39 -15.90 3.84 -7.34
N ARG A 40 -17.04 4.54 -7.34
CA ARG A 40 -18.19 4.27 -6.47
C ARG A 40 -18.73 2.88 -6.70
N PHE A 41 -18.80 2.43 -7.95
CA PHE A 41 -19.26 1.08 -8.30
C PHE A 41 -18.44 0.01 -7.57
N TYR A 42 -17.11 0.13 -7.59
CA TYR A 42 -16.20 -0.82 -6.93
C TYR A 42 -16.29 -0.73 -5.42
N ALA A 43 -16.32 0.47 -4.85
CA ALA A 43 -16.48 0.67 -3.41
C ALA A 43 -17.80 0.06 -2.89
N ASP A 44 -18.91 0.24 -3.59
CA ASP A 44 -20.21 -0.37 -3.27
C ASP A 44 -20.17 -1.90 -3.39
N MET A 45 -19.49 -2.43 -4.40
CA MET A 45 -19.30 -3.87 -4.55
C MET A 45 -18.53 -4.47 -3.37
N TYR A 46 -17.45 -3.82 -2.93
CA TYR A 46 -16.67 -4.26 -1.76
C TYR A 46 -17.46 -4.15 -0.47
N ARG A 47 -18.20 -3.06 -0.29
CA ARG A 47 -19.09 -2.87 0.86
C ARG A 47 -20.15 -3.98 0.95
N LYS A 48 -20.84 -4.28 -0.16
CA LYS A 48 -21.85 -5.33 -0.23
C LYS A 48 -21.26 -6.73 0.01
N SER A 49 -20.00 -6.92 -0.37
CA SER A 49 -19.27 -8.19 -0.15
C SER A 49 -18.63 -8.27 1.25
N GLY A 50 -18.76 -7.25 2.09
CA GLY A 50 -18.16 -7.20 3.42
C GLY A 50 -16.62 -7.10 3.44
N ILE A 51 -16.00 -6.73 2.30
CA ILE A 51 -14.54 -6.61 2.16
C ILE A 51 -14.11 -5.25 2.68
N LYS A 52 -13.22 -5.22 3.68
CA LYS A 52 -12.67 -4.00 4.30
C LYS A 52 -11.17 -3.86 4.07
N GLY A 53 -10.65 -2.64 4.24
CA GLY A 53 -9.22 -2.34 4.15
C GLY A 53 -8.67 -2.42 2.74
N GLY A 54 -9.51 -2.40 1.71
CA GLY A 54 -9.06 -2.23 0.33
C GLY A 54 -8.37 -0.86 0.13
N HIS A 55 -7.58 -0.73 -0.93
CA HIS A 55 -6.79 0.46 -1.21
C HIS A 55 -7.36 1.25 -2.37
N ILE A 56 -7.34 2.56 -2.27
CA ILE A 56 -7.53 3.49 -3.39
C ILE A 56 -6.18 4.13 -3.63
N ILE A 57 -5.64 4.04 -4.83
CA ILE A 57 -4.34 4.65 -5.18
C ILE A 57 -4.51 5.67 -6.29
N LEU A 58 -4.18 6.93 -5.96
CA LEU A 58 -4.12 8.02 -6.92
C LEU A 58 -2.77 7.94 -7.65
N LEU A 59 -2.80 7.67 -8.94
CA LEU A 59 -1.60 7.45 -9.74
C LEU A 59 -1.10 8.72 -10.45
N ASN A 60 -1.88 9.79 -10.46
CA ASN A 60 -1.44 11.09 -10.95
C ASN A 60 -0.65 11.84 -9.88
N SER A 61 0.36 12.58 -10.31
CA SER A 61 1.06 13.54 -9.47
C SER A 61 0.14 14.71 -9.13
N VAL A 62 0.38 15.39 -8.00
CA VAL A 62 -0.39 16.59 -7.61
C VAL A 62 -0.26 17.75 -8.62
N ASP A 63 0.78 17.75 -9.43
CA ASP A 63 1.03 18.75 -10.48
C ASP A 63 0.41 18.34 -11.83
N SER A 64 -0.23 17.16 -11.93
CA SER A 64 -0.89 16.70 -13.15
C SER A 64 -2.19 17.45 -13.39
N GLU A 65 -2.48 17.75 -14.66
CA GLU A 65 -3.78 18.31 -15.09
C GLU A 65 -4.96 17.37 -14.75
N TYR A 66 -4.72 16.06 -14.58
CA TYR A 66 -5.73 15.04 -14.22
C TYR A 66 -5.86 14.80 -12.72
N TYR A 67 -5.11 15.53 -11.88
CA TYR A 67 -5.09 15.24 -10.45
C TYR A 67 -6.46 15.44 -9.79
N GLU A 68 -7.14 16.53 -10.10
CA GLU A 68 -8.45 16.83 -9.53
C GLU A 68 -9.50 15.79 -9.93
N ASP A 69 -9.56 15.38 -11.20
CA ASP A 69 -10.46 14.33 -11.67
C ASP A 69 -10.16 12.98 -10.96
N THR A 70 -8.88 12.67 -10.76
CA THR A 70 -8.43 11.46 -10.05
C THR A 70 -8.81 11.51 -8.58
N LYS A 71 -8.67 12.67 -7.94
CA LYS A 71 -9.05 12.91 -6.55
C LYS A 71 -10.58 12.82 -6.36
N GLU A 72 -11.35 13.39 -7.29
CA GLU A 72 -12.82 13.28 -7.26
C GLU A 72 -13.26 11.81 -7.26
N GLN A 73 -12.67 10.97 -8.11
CA GLN A 73 -12.94 9.54 -8.10
C GLN A 73 -12.58 8.89 -6.76
N ALA A 74 -11.46 9.26 -6.14
CA ALA A 74 -11.09 8.72 -4.83
C ALA A 74 -12.11 9.12 -3.75
N VAL A 75 -12.53 10.38 -3.71
CA VAL A 75 -13.57 10.89 -2.79
C VAL A 75 -14.90 10.16 -3.00
N MET A 76 -15.34 9.98 -4.26
CA MET A 76 -16.56 9.23 -4.56
C MET A 76 -16.54 7.80 -3.99
N ALA A 77 -15.40 7.11 -4.06
CA ALA A 77 -15.26 5.76 -3.50
C ALA A 77 -15.28 5.78 -1.96
N LEU A 78 -14.61 6.75 -1.33
CA LEU A 78 -14.58 6.90 0.13
C LEU A 78 -15.96 7.21 0.70
N GLU A 79 -16.73 8.11 0.06
CA GLU A 79 -18.11 8.43 0.44
C GLU A 79 -19.07 7.24 0.27
N ALA A 80 -18.85 6.41 -0.75
CA ALA A 80 -19.65 5.22 -1.00
C ALA A 80 -19.41 4.11 0.04
N TYR A 81 -18.19 4.05 0.60
CA TYR A 81 -17.83 3.06 1.62
C TYR A 81 -17.04 3.70 2.78
N PRO A 82 -17.68 4.57 3.62
CA PRO A 82 -17.01 5.21 4.73
C PRO A 82 -16.38 4.21 5.70
N GLN A 83 -15.12 4.47 6.09
CA GLN A 83 -14.30 3.63 6.98
C GLN A 83 -14.05 2.21 6.45
N GLY A 84 -14.32 1.96 5.17
CA GLY A 84 -14.09 0.66 4.53
C GLY A 84 -12.81 0.57 3.72
N LEU A 85 -12.31 1.71 3.25
CA LEU A 85 -11.17 1.78 2.32
C LEU A 85 -10.08 2.70 2.84
N GLN A 86 -8.85 2.39 2.47
CA GLN A 86 -7.65 3.21 2.67
C GLN A 86 -7.36 3.98 1.38
N VAL A 87 -6.63 5.11 1.46
CA VAL A 87 -6.29 5.92 0.29
C VAL A 87 -4.83 6.33 0.29
N GLY A 88 -4.19 6.26 -0.86
CA GLY A 88 -2.79 6.65 -1.08
C GLY A 88 -2.58 7.33 -2.43
N GLY A 89 -1.35 7.81 -2.63
CA GLY A 89 -0.95 8.55 -3.82
C GLY A 89 -0.89 10.06 -3.55
N GLY A 90 0.33 10.60 -3.41
CA GLY A 90 0.55 12.01 -3.15
C GLY A 90 0.10 12.53 -1.78
N ILE A 91 -0.08 11.63 -0.81
CA ILE A 91 -0.51 12.01 0.55
C ILE A 91 0.63 12.68 1.33
N THR A 92 0.30 13.80 1.94
CA THR A 92 1.17 14.59 2.82
C THR A 92 0.42 14.96 4.10
N ALA A 93 1.11 15.58 5.08
CA ALA A 93 0.42 16.09 6.27
C ALA A 93 -0.57 17.24 5.97
N ASP A 94 -0.43 17.91 4.82
CA ASP A 94 -1.27 19.05 4.45
C ASP A 94 -2.62 18.62 3.85
N ASN A 95 -2.67 17.46 3.16
CA ASN A 95 -3.90 16.96 2.50
C ASN A 95 -4.49 15.71 3.15
N ALA A 96 -3.81 15.07 4.10
CA ALA A 96 -4.24 13.79 4.67
C ALA A 96 -5.64 13.88 5.32
N MET A 97 -5.92 14.96 6.05
CA MET A 97 -7.22 15.12 6.74
C MET A 97 -8.38 15.25 5.77
N GLU A 98 -8.17 15.81 4.59
CA GLU A 98 -9.21 15.90 3.55
C GLU A 98 -9.78 14.52 3.19
N PHE A 99 -8.89 13.53 3.01
CA PHE A 99 -9.31 12.17 2.70
C PHE A 99 -9.90 11.44 3.91
N ILE A 100 -9.41 11.71 5.12
CA ILE A 100 -10.00 11.17 6.34
C ILE A 100 -11.44 11.70 6.51
N ASP A 101 -11.67 13.01 6.30
CA ASP A 101 -12.97 13.65 6.40
C ASP A 101 -13.92 13.17 5.30
N ALA A 102 -13.39 12.83 4.11
CA ALA A 102 -14.15 12.19 3.04
C ALA A 102 -14.52 10.72 3.33
N GLY A 103 -14.04 10.14 4.42
CA GLY A 103 -14.41 8.80 4.86
C GLY A 103 -13.33 7.73 4.74
N ALA A 104 -12.07 8.07 4.48
CA ALA A 104 -10.99 7.08 4.49
C ALA A 104 -10.82 6.44 5.88
N ALA A 105 -10.63 5.13 5.90
CA ALA A 105 -10.27 4.39 7.12
C ALA A 105 -8.85 4.74 7.58
N ALA A 106 -7.94 4.94 6.64
CA ALA A 106 -6.56 5.37 6.87
C ALA A 106 -5.98 5.98 5.58
N VAL A 107 -4.89 6.73 5.73
CA VAL A 107 -4.10 7.23 4.61
C VAL A 107 -2.82 6.42 4.45
N ILE A 108 -2.45 6.13 3.20
CA ILE A 108 -1.25 5.36 2.82
C ILE A 108 -0.20 6.35 2.33
N VAL A 109 0.98 6.33 2.92
CA VAL A 109 2.05 7.28 2.62
C VAL A 109 3.36 6.57 2.28
N THR A 110 4.00 7.04 1.21
CA THR A 110 5.31 6.56 0.73
C THR A 110 6.31 7.71 0.68
N SER A 111 6.44 8.39 -0.45
CA SER A 111 7.52 9.34 -0.75
C SER A 111 7.62 10.51 0.24
N TYR A 112 6.51 10.98 0.80
CA TYR A 112 6.52 12.12 1.75
C TYR A 112 7.35 11.85 3.02
N VAL A 113 7.41 10.60 3.47
CA VAL A 113 8.19 10.21 4.66
C VAL A 113 9.62 9.78 4.33
N PHE A 114 10.06 9.96 3.08
CA PHE A 114 11.43 9.76 2.67
C PHE A 114 12.03 11.07 2.14
N LYS A 115 13.31 11.27 2.40
CA LYS A 115 14.09 12.39 1.85
C LYS A 115 15.53 11.94 1.70
N ASP A 116 16.13 12.22 0.54
CA ASP A 116 17.53 11.90 0.24
C ASP A 116 17.86 10.42 0.53
N GLY A 117 16.94 9.51 0.16
CA GLY A 117 17.09 8.06 0.36
C GLY A 117 16.90 7.57 1.79
N ARG A 118 16.47 8.39 2.74
CA ARG A 118 16.33 8.07 4.16
C ARG A 118 14.96 8.45 4.71
N ILE A 119 14.58 7.85 5.84
CA ILE A 119 13.36 8.21 6.54
C ILE A 119 13.44 9.64 7.07
N ASN A 120 12.47 10.45 6.68
CA ASN A 120 12.26 11.79 7.19
C ASN A 120 11.35 11.75 8.43
N TYR A 121 11.95 11.60 9.60
CA TYR A 121 11.22 11.53 10.87
C TYR A 121 10.45 12.81 11.20
N ALA A 122 10.85 13.97 10.70
CA ALA A 122 10.10 15.21 10.90
C ALA A 122 8.74 15.13 10.19
N ASN A 123 8.73 14.70 8.92
CA ASN A 123 7.50 14.50 8.17
C ASN A 123 6.66 13.35 8.75
N LEU A 124 7.29 12.27 9.19
CA LEU A 124 6.61 11.12 9.80
C LEU A 124 5.91 11.51 11.11
N ASN A 125 6.59 12.27 11.98
CA ASN A 125 5.98 12.82 13.19
C ASN A 125 4.82 13.76 12.86
N ARG A 126 5.01 14.68 11.90
CA ARG A 126 3.96 15.61 11.47
C ARG A 126 2.71 14.88 10.97
N LEU A 127 2.86 13.80 10.18
CA LEU A 127 1.74 12.95 9.77
C LEU A 127 1.05 12.29 10.96
N LYS A 128 1.84 11.67 11.86
CA LYS A 128 1.32 11.04 13.07
C LYS A 128 0.54 12.02 13.94
N ASP A 129 1.04 13.26 14.09
CA ASP A 129 0.37 14.30 14.86
C ASP A 129 -0.92 14.79 14.16
N THR A 130 -0.96 14.74 12.82
CA THR A 130 -2.10 15.17 12.01
C THR A 130 -3.24 14.14 12.01
N VAL A 131 -2.95 12.87 11.69
CA VAL A 131 -4.00 11.85 11.48
C VAL A 131 -4.10 10.82 12.60
N GLY A 132 -3.11 10.73 13.47
CA GLY A 132 -2.94 9.65 14.45
C GLY A 132 -2.26 8.41 13.85
N SER A 133 -1.59 7.63 14.69
CA SER A 133 -0.97 6.37 14.26
C SER A 133 -1.98 5.31 13.82
N ASP A 134 -3.18 5.35 14.34
CA ASP A 134 -4.29 4.44 14.07
C ASP A 134 -4.93 4.62 12.68
N ARG A 135 -4.65 5.75 12.02
CA ARG A 135 -5.12 6.08 10.66
C ARG A 135 -3.97 6.32 9.66
N LEU A 136 -2.77 5.88 10.00
CA LEU A 136 -1.60 5.97 9.13
C LEU A 136 -1.15 4.58 8.71
N VAL A 137 -1.01 4.35 7.39
CA VAL A 137 -0.39 3.18 6.78
C VAL A 137 0.89 3.62 6.11
N LEU A 138 2.00 2.95 6.38
CA LEU A 138 3.27 3.20 5.68
C LEU A 138 3.43 2.19 4.55
N ASP A 139 3.55 2.70 3.33
CA ASP A 139 3.89 1.89 2.17
C ASP A 139 5.42 1.75 2.08
N LEU A 140 5.87 0.52 2.25
CA LEU A 140 7.26 0.10 2.15
C LEU A 140 7.46 -0.71 0.87
N SER A 141 6.93 -0.21 -0.27
CA SER A 141 7.19 -0.79 -1.59
C SER A 141 8.68 -1.02 -1.79
N CYS A 142 9.07 -2.21 -2.21
CA CYS A 142 10.49 -2.57 -2.22
C CYS A 142 10.90 -3.35 -3.46
N ARG A 143 12.20 -3.30 -3.75
CA ARG A 143 12.86 -4.05 -4.82
C ARG A 143 14.08 -4.76 -4.29
N LYS A 144 14.38 -5.94 -4.86
CA LYS A 144 15.55 -6.75 -4.46
C LYS A 144 16.81 -6.20 -5.12
N LYS A 145 17.85 -5.95 -4.32
CA LYS A 145 19.18 -5.54 -4.75
C LYS A 145 20.21 -6.19 -3.83
N ASP A 146 21.23 -6.84 -4.40
CA ASP A 146 22.33 -7.49 -3.66
C ASP A 146 21.83 -8.43 -2.52
N GLY A 147 20.73 -9.16 -2.79
CA GLY A 147 20.14 -10.11 -1.85
C GLY A 147 19.25 -9.51 -0.75
N GLN A 148 19.07 -8.18 -0.71
CA GLN A 148 18.21 -7.47 0.25
C GLN A 148 17.06 -6.75 -0.45
N TYR A 149 15.98 -6.47 0.29
CA TYR A 149 14.84 -5.70 -0.20
C TYR A 149 14.97 -4.25 0.28
N TYR A 150 15.25 -3.33 -0.65
CA TYR A 150 15.33 -1.91 -0.36
C TYR A 150 14.02 -1.22 -0.69
N ILE A 151 13.60 -0.29 0.18
CA ILE A 151 12.45 0.54 -0.08
C ILE A 151 12.72 1.41 -1.30
N VAL A 152 11.69 1.57 -2.13
CA VAL A 152 11.73 2.40 -3.34
C VAL A 152 10.65 3.46 -3.27
N THR A 153 10.97 4.64 -3.77
CA THR A 153 10.09 5.83 -3.82
C THR A 153 9.89 6.31 -5.25
N ASP A 154 9.13 7.37 -5.41
CA ASP A 154 8.90 8.05 -6.69
C ASP A 154 8.46 7.06 -7.78
N ARG A 155 7.31 6.41 -7.53
CA ARG A 155 6.75 5.39 -8.43
C ARG A 155 7.74 4.26 -8.72
N TRP A 156 8.43 3.82 -7.66
CA TRP A 156 9.38 2.69 -7.64
C TRP A 156 10.66 2.90 -8.45
N GLN A 157 10.98 4.15 -8.83
CA GLN A 157 12.15 4.48 -9.65
C GLN A 157 13.43 4.66 -8.84
N ASN A 158 13.28 5.19 -7.60
CA ASN A 158 14.40 5.56 -6.77
C ASN A 158 14.59 4.60 -5.60
N PHE A 159 15.77 3.97 -5.51
CA PHE A 159 16.14 3.22 -4.32
C PHE A 159 16.46 4.15 -3.17
N THR A 160 16.00 3.79 -1.98
CA THR A 160 16.44 4.39 -0.73
C THR A 160 17.63 3.62 -0.14
N ASP A 161 18.24 4.17 0.93
CA ASP A 161 19.26 3.47 1.72
C ASP A 161 18.64 2.52 2.78
N GLU A 162 17.30 2.48 2.86
CA GLU A 162 16.56 1.73 3.87
C GLU A 162 16.15 0.34 3.35
N ALA A 163 16.74 -0.69 3.94
CA ALA A 163 16.33 -2.07 3.67
C ALA A 163 15.14 -2.47 4.55
N VAL A 164 14.19 -3.23 3.99
CA VAL A 164 13.07 -3.81 4.74
C VAL A 164 13.61 -4.92 5.64
N THR A 165 13.86 -4.59 6.90
CA THR A 165 14.35 -5.50 7.94
C THR A 165 13.42 -5.50 9.15
N THR A 166 13.53 -6.51 10.00
CA THR A 166 12.75 -6.59 11.25
C THR A 166 13.01 -5.40 12.16
N GLU A 167 14.25 -4.90 12.21
CA GLU A 167 14.66 -3.75 13.01
C GLU A 167 14.03 -2.45 12.49
N LEU A 168 13.95 -2.29 11.15
CA LEU A 168 13.27 -1.15 10.54
C LEU A 168 11.76 -1.20 10.82
N LEU A 169 11.13 -2.37 10.63
CA LEU A 169 9.72 -2.57 10.93
C LEU A 169 9.41 -2.28 12.41
N ASP A 170 10.28 -2.70 13.33
CA ASP A 170 10.15 -2.40 14.77
C ASP A 170 10.15 -0.90 15.05
N LYS A 171 11.06 -0.15 14.44
CA LYS A 171 11.14 1.30 14.59
C LYS A 171 9.90 2.00 14.06
N LEU A 172 9.41 1.58 12.89
CA LEU A 172 8.29 2.23 12.22
C LEU A 172 6.92 1.85 12.77
N SER A 173 6.80 0.68 13.43
CA SER A 173 5.52 0.18 13.94
C SER A 173 4.86 1.07 15.01
N SER A 174 5.61 1.96 15.65
CA SER A 174 5.05 2.94 16.60
C SER A 174 4.43 4.19 15.94
N TYR A 175 4.57 4.30 14.63
CA TYR A 175 4.07 5.45 13.86
C TYR A 175 2.78 5.15 13.11
N CYS A 176 2.48 3.90 12.81
CA CYS A 176 1.39 3.50 11.92
C CYS A 176 0.62 2.29 12.46
N CYS A 177 -0.57 2.07 11.94
CA CYS A 177 -1.40 0.91 12.27
C CYS A 177 -1.15 -0.30 11.35
N GLU A 178 -0.50 -0.09 10.20
CA GLU A 178 -0.30 -1.12 9.19
C GLU A 178 0.89 -0.78 8.29
N PHE A 179 1.56 -1.81 7.77
CA PHE A 179 2.46 -1.69 6.63
C PHE A 179 1.82 -2.26 5.37
N LEU A 180 1.88 -1.50 4.27
CA LEU A 180 1.69 -2.01 2.92
C LEU A 180 3.07 -2.31 2.34
N VAL A 181 3.33 -3.55 1.96
CA VAL A 181 4.61 -3.96 1.38
C VAL A 181 4.39 -4.50 -0.02
N HIS A 182 4.74 -3.70 -1.00
CA HIS A 182 4.58 -4.03 -2.40
C HIS A 182 5.91 -4.57 -2.96
N ALA A 183 5.91 -5.83 -3.39
CA ALA A 183 7.05 -6.46 -4.05
C ALA A 183 7.07 -6.09 -5.55
N VAL A 184 7.71 -4.96 -5.87
CA VAL A 184 7.65 -4.32 -7.19
C VAL A 184 8.21 -5.20 -8.32
N ASP A 185 9.25 -5.99 -8.03
CA ASP A 185 9.93 -6.79 -9.06
C ASP A 185 9.06 -7.93 -9.62
N VAL A 186 8.02 -8.35 -8.90
CA VAL A 186 7.08 -9.39 -9.34
C VAL A 186 5.70 -8.83 -9.74
N GLU A 187 5.48 -7.52 -9.59
CA GLU A 187 4.20 -6.89 -9.92
C GLU A 187 3.87 -6.98 -11.40
N GLY A 188 2.64 -7.43 -11.70
CA GLY A 188 2.12 -7.56 -13.08
C GLY A 188 2.78 -8.67 -13.93
N ARG A 189 3.69 -9.48 -13.36
CA ARG A 189 4.46 -10.49 -14.11
C ARG A 189 3.92 -11.92 -14.03
N VAL A 190 2.95 -12.18 -13.16
CA VAL A 190 2.35 -13.51 -12.94
C VAL A 190 3.38 -14.60 -12.60
N ASN A 191 4.48 -14.22 -11.95
CA ASN A 191 5.62 -15.11 -11.64
C ASN A 191 5.62 -15.67 -10.21
N GLY A 192 4.53 -15.43 -9.45
CA GLY A 192 4.44 -15.80 -8.04
C GLY A 192 5.01 -14.72 -7.11
N ILE A 193 4.92 -14.98 -5.81
CA ILE A 193 5.28 -14.06 -4.73
C ILE A 193 6.77 -14.10 -4.39
N GLU A 194 7.29 -13.03 -3.77
CA GLU A 194 8.61 -12.99 -3.13
C GLU A 194 8.60 -13.76 -1.79
N LYS A 195 8.86 -15.08 -1.86
CA LYS A 195 8.68 -16.01 -0.73
C LYS A 195 9.54 -15.66 0.49
N GLU A 196 10.75 -15.17 0.30
CA GLU A 196 11.66 -14.78 1.39
C GLU A 196 11.11 -13.56 2.12
N LEU A 197 10.63 -12.55 1.37
CA LEU A 197 10.00 -11.36 1.92
C LEU A 197 8.73 -11.73 2.71
N VAL A 198 7.84 -12.53 2.11
CA VAL A 198 6.61 -13.00 2.77
C VAL A 198 6.92 -13.76 4.06
N ALA A 199 7.94 -14.64 4.06
CA ALA A 199 8.34 -15.39 5.24
C ALA A 199 8.89 -14.48 6.36
N MET A 200 9.65 -13.45 6.01
CA MET A 200 10.16 -12.46 6.96
C MET A 200 9.02 -11.63 7.55
N LEU A 201 8.13 -11.06 6.72
CA LEU A 201 6.99 -10.28 7.15
C LEU A 201 6.04 -11.08 8.04
N GLY A 202 5.70 -12.31 7.63
CA GLY A 202 4.81 -13.19 8.40
C GLY A 202 5.40 -13.60 9.76
N SER A 203 6.73 -13.81 9.85
CA SER A 203 7.38 -14.12 11.11
C SER A 203 7.52 -12.91 12.04
N TRP A 204 7.64 -11.72 11.48
CA TRP A 204 7.70 -10.47 12.25
C TRP A 204 6.34 -10.12 12.89
N GLY A 205 5.33 -9.89 12.10
CA GLY A 205 3.89 -9.76 12.38
C GLY A 205 3.47 -9.04 13.67
N ARG A 206 4.10 -7.93 14.10
CA ARG A 206 3.71 -7.19 15.30
C ARG A 206 2.49 -6.30 15.10
N ILE A 207 2.35 -5.73 13.90
CA ILE A 207 1.15 -5.03 13.44
C ILE A 207 0.71 -5.64 12.11
N PRO A 208 -0.50 -5.36 11.62
CA PRO A 208 -0.96 -5.80 10.30
C PRO A 208 0.04 -5.45 9.19
N VAL A 209 0.27 -6.40 8.28
CA VAL A 209 1.07 -6.20 7.08
C VAL A 209 0.27 -6.70 5.89
N THR A 210 0.02 -5.82 4.95
CA THR A 210 -0.56 -6.18 3.65
C THR A 210 0.57 -6.38 2.65
N TYR A 211 0.70 -7.60 2.13
CA TYR A 211 1.62 -7.92 1.05
C TYR A 211 0.91 -7.75 -0.30
N ALA A 212 1.55 -7.05 -1.23
CA ALA A 212 1.10 -6.90 -2.61
C ALA A 212 2.22 -7.28 -3.58
N GLY A 213 1.83 -7.74 -4.77
CA GLY A 213 2.73 -8.10 -5.87
C GLY A 213 2.85 -9.61 -6.11
N GLY A 214 2.72 -9.99 -7.37
CA GLY A 214 3.03 -11.33 -7.88
C GLY A 214 2.09 -12.46 -7.53
N VAL A 215 1.07 -12.26 -6.68
CA VAL A 215 0.11 -13.33 -6.34
C VAL A 215 -0.61 -13.80 -7.60
N SER A 216 -0.37 -15.06 -8.00
CA SER A 216 -0.87 -15.61 -9.26
C SER A 216 -1.59 -16.95 -9.11
N SER A 217 -1.51 -17.57 -7.94
CA SER A 217 -2.05 -18.90 -7.71
C SER A 217 -2.60 -19.09 -6.30
N PHE A 218 -3.46 -20.12 -6.13
CA PHE A 218 -3.89 -20.54 -4.79
C PHE A 218 -2.73 -21.07 -3.92
N ASP A 219 -1.64 -21.54 -4.54
CA ASP A 219 -0.47 -22.00 -3.78
C ASP A 219 0.34 -20.83 -3.22
N ASP A 220 0.34 -19.67 -3.89
CA ASP A 220 0.87 -18.42 -3.33
C ASP A 220 0.07 -18.00 -2.08
N LEU A 221 -1.26 -18.04 -2.16
CA LEU A 221 -2.11 -17.74 -1.00
C LEU A 221 -1.88 -18.70 0.16
N LYS A 222 -1.70 -20.01 -0.11
CA LYS A 222 -1.33 -21.00 0.91
C LYS A 222 0.05 -20.69 1.52
N CYS A 223 1.00 -20.20 0.72
CA CYS A 223 2.33 -19.82 1.19
C CYS A 223 2.25 -18.62 2.15
N ILE A 224 1.49 -17.57 1.79
CA ILE A 224 1.25 -16.42 2.65
C ILE A 224 0.60 -16.85 3.97
N ARG A 225 -0.47 -17.63 3.92
CA ARG A 225 -1.16 -18.13 5.11
C ARG A 225 -0.24 -18.93 6.04
N ARG A 226 0.59 -19.82 5.49
CA ARG A 226 1.58 -20.60 6.28
C ARG A 226 2.65 -19.72 6.96
N SER A 227 2.99 -18.58 6.39
CA SER A 227 3.93 -17.64 7.03
C SER A 227 3.36 -17.03 8.30
N GLU A 228 2.05 -16.75 8.32
CA GLU A 228 1.32 -16.29 9.51
C GLU A 228 1.19 -17.40 10.57
N GLU A 229 0.88 -18.64 10.16
CA GLU A 229 0.72 -19.79 11.06
C GLU A 229 2.01 -20.15 11.83
N ARG A 230 3.18 -19.96 11.21
CA ARG A 230 4.48 -20.18 11.89
C ARG A 230 4.68 -19.27 13.09
N ARG A 231 4.08 -18.10 13.10
CA ARG A 231 4.09 -17.17 14.22
C ARG A 231 3.27 -17.72 15.41
N VAL A 232 2.05 -18.19 15.15
CA VAL A 232 1.16 -18.76 16.18
C VAL A 232 1.83 -19.96 16.87
N GLY A 233 2.49 -20.84 16.12
CA GLY A 233 3.22 -21.98 16.69
C GLY A 233 4.39 -21.59 17.60
N LYS A 234 5.08 -20.48 17.33
CA LYS A 234 6.18 -20.00 18.19
C LYS A 234 5.68 -19.39 19.50
N GLU A 235 4.54 -18.73 19.49
CA GLU A 235 3.93 -18.17 20.70
C GLU A 235 3.31 -19.26 21.58
N CYS A 236 2.68 -20.29 21.02
CA CYS A 236 2.22 -21.46 21.76
C CYS A 236 3.36 -22.17 22.50
N LEU A 237 4.52 -22.33 21.86
CA LEU A 237 5.70 -22.95 22.48
C LEU A 237 6.31 -22.12 23.62
N ARG A 238 6.05 -20.81 23.69
CA ARG A 238 6.44 -19.94 24.79
C ARG A 238 5.46 -19.99 25.98
N LEU A 239 4.19 -20.24 25.72
CA LEU A 239 3.16 -20.36 26.76
C LEU A 239 3.12 -21.76 27.41
N CYS A 240 3.67 -22.77 26.75
CA CYS A 240 3.77 -24.13 27.27
C CYS A 240 5.11 -24.44 27.96
N ARG A 241 5.91 -23.44 28.29
CA ARG A 241 7.09 -23.50 29.17
C ARG A 241 6.89 -22.52 30.31
#